data_c33a88c9233a8a06307bc63a6f1e3050
#
_entry.id   c33a88c9233a8a06307bc63a6f1e3050
#
_cell.length_a   1.000
_cell.length_b   1.000
_cell.length_c   1.000
_cell.angle_alpha   90.00
_cell.angle_beta   90.00
_cell.angle_gamma   90.00
#
_symmetry.space_group_name_H-M   'P 1'
#
loop_
_entity.id
_entity.type
_entity.pdbx_description
1 polymer ?
#
loop_
_entity_poly.entity_id
_entity_poly.type
_entity_poly.pdbx_seq_one_letter_code
_entity_poly.pdbx_strand_id
1 'polypeptide(L)'
;MPTLQVEWNDPASIVAKWMELDGRTFLDAIGRCEIPLPPILDVLGIAEGTIGDGWIEFSMRPQVYMMNLAGTLHGGVLATLIDSALTCALVTKLPKGVACTTIDLQMRFFRPARLSAELLTARAEVLHVGTTLGATSGEIRDAKGRAIVHATSSLAIAPAAALLNERA
;
A
#
# COMPACT_ATOMS: atom_id res chain seq x y z
N MET A 1 25.37 -0.96 -18.50
CA MET A 1 24.40 -0.17 -17.71
C MET A 1 23.62 -1.13 -16.81
N PRO A 2 23.27 -0.76 -15.57
CA PRO A 2 22.40 -1.60 -14.75
C PRO A 2 21.03 -1.74 -15.41
N THR A 3 20.39 -2.90 -15.26
CA THR A 3 19.09 -3.24 -15.86
C THR A 3 18.16 -3.70 -14.75
N LEU A 4 16.90 -3.30 -14.81
CA LEU A 4 15.82 -3.82 -13.99
C LEU A 4 14.88 -4.62 -14.91
N GLN A 5 14.72 -5.91 -14.64
CA GLN A 5 13.68 -6.72 -15.26
C GLN A 5 12.49 -6.76 -14.33
N VAL A 6 11.31 -6.49 -14.85
CA VAL A 6 10.07 -6.45 -14.09
C VAL A 6 9.09 -7.44 -14.70
N GLU A 7 8.57 -8.33 -13.88
CA GLU A 7 7.49 -9.25 -14.20
C GLU A 7 6.29 -8.92 -13.33
N TRP A 8 5.07 -9.07 -13.82
CA TRP A 8 3.87 -8.82 -13.04
C TRP A 8 2.71 -9.72 -13.46
N ASN A 9 1.78 -9.92 -12.55
CA ASN A 9 0.55 -10.65 -12.81
C ASN A 9 -0.55 -9.72 -13.35
N ASP A 10 -1.46 -10.26 -14.18
CA ASP A 10 -2.60 -9.48 -14.69
C ASP A 10 -3.49 -9.00 -13.53
N PRO A 11 -3.64 -7.68 -13.34
CA PRO A 11 -4.50 -7.12 -12.31
C PRO A 11 -5.94 -7.64 -12.34
N ALA A 12 -6.48 -7.99 -13.51
CA ALA A 12 -7.84 -8.48 -13.66
C ALA A 12 -8.08 -9.77 -12.86
N SER A 13 -7.07 -10.65 -12.77
CA SER A 13 -7.13 -11.88 -11.98
C SER A 13 -7.19 -11.61 -10.48
N ILE A 14 -6.50 -10.59 -10.03
CA ILE A 14 -6.47 -10.15 -8.61
C ILE A 14 -7.81 -9.55 -8.23
N VAL A 15 -8.35 -8.66 -9.08
CA VAL A 15 -9.66 -8.03 -8.90
C VAL A 15 -10.78 -9.05 -8.82
N ALA A 16 -10.78 -10.07 -9.69
CA ALA A 16 -11.78 -11.14 -9.66
C ALA A 16 -11.81 -11.84 -8.29
N LYS A 17 -10.64 -12.11 -7.71
CA LYS A 17 -10.54 -12.72 -6.38
C LYS A 17 -10.99 -11.77 -5.27
N TRP A 18 -10.67 -10.48 -5.36
CA TRP A 18 -11.15 -9.49 -4.40
C TRP A 18 -12.67 -9.41 -4.34
N MET A 19 -13.36 -9.51 -5.49
CA MET A 19 -14.82 -9.52 -5.56
C MET A 19 -15.47 -10.70 -4.83
N GLU A 20 -14.75 -11.82 -4.67
CA GLU A 20 -15.24 -13.05 -4.05
C GLU A 20 -15.06 -13.10 -2.54
N LEU A 21 -14.20 -12.26 -1.96
CA LEU A 21 -13.75 -12.32 -0.58
C LEU A 21 -14.10 -11.03 0.18
N ASP A 22 -14.16 -11.09 1.50
CA ASP A 22 -14.04 -9.89 2.32
C ASP A 22 -12.58 -9.40 2.32
N GLY A 23 -12.39 -8.12 2.65
CA GLY A 23 -11.08 -7.49 2.52
C GLY A 23 -9.99 -8.13 3.40
N ARG A 24 -10.32 -8.60 4.60
CA ARG A 24 -9.36 -9.27 5.48
C ARG A 24 -8.93 -10.61 4.89
N THR A 25 -9.86 -11.44 4.50
CA THR A 25 -9.58 -12.74 3.87
C THR A 25 -8.78 -12.57 2.57
N PHE A 26 -9.10 -11.56 1.76
CA PHE A 26 -8.36 -11.23 0.55
C PHE A 26 -6.88 -10.89 0.84
N LEU A 27 -6.62 -9.99 1.79
CA LEU A 27 -5.25 -9.61 2.15
C LEU A 27 -4.47 -10.76 2.80
N ASP A 28 -5.12 -11.57 3.64
CA ASP A 28 -4.51 -12.78 4.22
C ASP A 28 -4.12 -13.79 3.11
N ALA A 29 -4.93 -13.93 2.05
CA ALA A 29 -4.62 -14.80 0.91
C ALA A 29 -3.42 -14.27 0.08
N ILE A 30 -3.29 -12.95 -0.07
CA ILE A 30 -2.08 -12.34 -0.66
C ILE A 30 -0.86 -12.64 0.22
N GLY A 31 -0.96 -12.44 1.53
CA GLY A 31 0.13 -12.73 2.47
C GLY A 31 0.58 -14.19 2.47
N ARG A 32 -0.31 -15.13 2.13
CA ARG A 32 0.01 -16.56 1.95
C ARG A 32 0.43 -16.93 0.53
N CYS A 33 0.60 -15.95 -0.37
CA CYS A 33 0.91 -16.16 -1.80
C CYS A 33 -0.14 -17.01 -2.56
N GLU A 34 -1.37 -17.07 -2.08
CA GLU A 34 -2.50 -17.72 -2.77
C GLU A 34 -3.11 -16.80 -3.84
N ILE A 35 -2.96 -15.50 -3.64
CA ILE A 35 -3.30 -14.45 -4.60
C ILE A 35 -2.01 -13.65 -4.85
N PRO A 36 -1.66 -13.37 -6.12
CA PRO A 36 -0.46 -12.59 -6.42
C PRO A 36 -0.57 -11.16 -5.90
N LEU A 37 0.59 -10.52 -5.66
CA LEU A 37 0.65 -9.10 -5.33
C LEU A 37 0.15 -8.24 -6.49
N PRO A 38 -0.44 -7.08 -6.18
CA PRO A 38 -0.66 -6.04 -7.18
C PRO A 38 0.67 -5.62 -7.83
N PRO A 39 0.73 -5.39 -9.17
CA PRO A 39 1.97 -5.15 -9.89
C PRO A 39 2.88 -4.07 -9.30
N ILE A 40 2.30 -2.98 -8.80
CA ILE A 40 3.10 -1.89 -8.22
C ILE A 40 3.85 -2.31 -6.95
N LEU A 41 3.31 -3.24 -6.18
CA LEU A 41 3.96 -3.75 -4.97
C LEU A 41 5.14 -4.66 -5.34
N ASP A 42 5.00 -5.48 -6.39
CA ASP A 42 6.09 -6.29 -6.95
C ASP A 42 7.23 -5.38 -7.45
N VAL A 43 6.91 -4.33 -8.23
CA VAL A 43 7.91 -3.38 -8.76
C VAL A 43 8.71 -2.70 -7.65
N LEU A 44 8.07 -2.39 -6.54
CA LEU A 44 8.73 -1.75 -5.39
C LEU A 44 9.35 -2.76 -4.41
N GLY A 45 9.18 -4.06 -4.63
CA GLY A 45 9.68 -5.10 -3.72
C GLY A 45 9.03 -5.02 -2.34
N ILE A 46 7.75 -4.66 -2.29
CA ILE A 46 6.95 -4.68 -1.06
C ILE A 46 6.43 -6.10 -0.91
N ALA A 47 7.12 -6.92 -0.14
CA ALA A 47 6.85 -8.35 -0.08
C ALA A 47 6.45 -8.87 1.31
N GLU A 48 6.78 -8.15 2.36
CA GLU A 48 6.54 -8.60 3.73
C GLU A 48 5.51 -7.70 4.39
N GLY A 49 4.49 -8.30 4.99
CA GLY A 49 3.44 -7.56 5.68
C GLY A 49 2.85 -8.31 6.86
N THR A 50 2.48 -7.58 7.87
CA THR A 50 1.68 -8.07 8.99
C THR A 50 0.33 -7.38 8.97
N ILE A 51 -0.74 -8.16 9.15
CA ILE A 51 -2.11 -7.69 9.01
C ILE A 51 -2.85 -7.87 10.33
N GLY A 52 -3.49 -6.81 10.80
CA GLY A 52 -4.38 -6.84 11.96
C GLY A 52 -5.79 -6.36 11.62
N ASP A 53 -6.65 -6.27 12.61
CA ASP A 53 -7.97 -5.71 12.46
C ASP A 53 -7.88 -4.18 12.41
N GLY A 54 -8.12 -3.58 11.24
CA GLY A 54 -8.01 -2.15 11.00
C GLY A 54 -6.59 -1.61 10.89
N TRP A 55 -5.58 -2.45 10.72
CA TRP A 55 -4.21 -1.99 10.51
C TRP A 55 -3.40 -2.97 9.66
N ILE A 56 -2.34 -2.45 9.05
CA ILE A 56 -1.36 -3.22 8.28
C ILE A 56 0.03 -2.64 8.43
N GLU A 57 1.04 -3.48 8.24
CA GLU A 57 2.43 -3.08 8.17
C GLU A 57 3.10 -3.74 6.96
N PHE A 58 3.72 -2.94 6.11
CA PHE A 58 4.51 -3.37 4.96
C PHE A 58 5.98 -3.02 5.15
N SER A 59 6.85 -3.83 4.56
CA SER A 59 8.28 -3.56 4.51
C SER A 59 8.78 -3.40 3.08
N MET A 60 9.74 -2.50 2.87
CA MET A 60 10.40 -2.29 1.58
C MET A 60 11.89 -2.02 1.80
N ARG A 61 12.74 -2.67 0.98
CA ARG A 61 14.18 -2.39 0.94
C ARG A 61 14.50 -1.33 -0.10
N PRO A 62 15.13 -0.20 0.28
CA PRO A 62 15.54 0.82 -0.68
C PRO A 62 16.46 0.25 -1.78
N GLN A 63 16.20 0.64 -3.03
CA GLN A 63 16.98 0.24 -4.20
C GLN A 63 17.53 1.46 -4.94
N VAL A 64 18.64 1.29 -5.65
CA VAL A 64 19.30 2.40 -6.37
C VAL A 64 18.37 3.05 -7.39
N TYR A 65 17.58 2.28 -8.12
CA TYR A 65 16.66 2.79 -9.14
C TYR A 65 15.48 3.61 -8.57
N MET A 66 15.27 3.57 -7.25
CA MET A 66 14.25 4.35 -6.54
C MET A 66 14.74 5.73 -6.12
N MET A 67 16.00 6.09 -6.40
CA MET A 67 16.61 7.32 -5.91
C MET A 67 16.25 8.52 -6.78
N ASN A 68 16.20 9.68 -6.17
CA ASN A 68 16.14 10.97 -6.84
C ASN A 68 17.56 11.53 -7.09
N LEU A 69 17.64 12.70 -7.75
CA LEU A 69 18.90 13.37 -8.07
C LEU A 69 19.71 13.80 -6.83
N ALA A 70 19.07 13.96 -5.68
CA ALA A 70 19.74 14.32 -4.42
C ALA A 70 20.34 13.10 -3.66
N GLY A 71 20.25 11.89 -4.25
CA GLY A 71 20.76 10.66 -3.64
C GLY A 71 19.93 10.20 -2.43
N THR A 72 18.66 10.54 -2.42
CA THR A 72 17.67 10.03 -1.45
C THR A 72 16.55 9.32 -2.19
N LEU A 73 15.78 8.48 -1.50
CA LEU A 73 14.58 7.87 -2.08
C LEU A 73 13.65 8.96 -2.61
N HIS A 74 13.13 8.72 -3.81
CA HIS A 74 12.16 9.63 -4.42
C HIS A 74 10.89 9.69 -3.58
N GLY A 75 10.35 10.90 -3.36
CA GLY A 75 9.12 11.08 -2.57
C GLY A 75 7.92 10.30 -3.09
N GLY A 76 7.82 10.13 -4.42
CA GLY A 76 6.79 9.32 -5.06
C GLY A 76 6.85 7.83 -4.67
N VAL A 77 8.06 7.28 -4.48
CA VAL A 77 8.21 5.89 -3.99
C VAL A 77 7.68 5.76 -2.56
N LEU A 78 8.02 6.72 -1.69
CA LEU A 78 7.50 6.76 -0.33
C LEU A 78 5.99 7.00 -0.30
N ALA A 79 5.47 7.80 -1.24
CA ALA A 79 4.03 8.01 -1.40
C ALA A 79 3.31 6.70 -1.77
N THR A 80 3.83 5.95 -2.74
CA THR A 80 3.26 4.65 -3.12
C THR A 80 3.27 3.65 -1.97
N LEU A 81 4.37 3.58 -1.22
CA LEU A 81 4.50 2.66 -0.08
C LEU A 81 3.46 2.98 1.00
N ILE A 82 3.32 4.26 1.39
CA ILE A 82 2.39 4.63 2.46
C ILE A 82 0.92 4.62 1.99
N ASP A 83 0.63 5.02 0.75
CA ASP A 83 -0.73 4.97 0.18
C ASP A 83 -1.25 3.53 0.13
N SER A 84 -0.39 2.59 -0.28
CA SER A 84 -0.72 1.17 -0.26
C SER A 84 -1.03 0.68 1.15
N ALA A 85 -0.26 1.08 2.15
CA ALA A 85 -0.52 0.70 3.53
C ALA A 85 -1.82 1.32 4.07
N LEU A 86 -2.06 2.62 3.81
CA LEU A 86 -3.28 3.32 4.22
C LEU A 86 -4.54 2.69 3.62
N THR A 87 -4.48 2.39 2.32
CA THR A 87 -5.58 1.74 1.60
C THR A 87 -5.82 0.32 2.13
N CYS A 88 -4.77 -0.49 2.24
CA CYS A 88 -4.91 -1.86 2.73
C CYS A 88 -5.36 -1.93 4.20
N ALA A 89 -5.00 -0.96 5.05
CA ALA A 89 -5.54 -0.87 6.40
C ALA A 89 -7.08 -0.77 6.37
N LEU A 90 -7.64 0.11 5.52
CA LEU A 90 -9.09 0.22 5.36
C LEU A 90 -9.70 -1.06 4.77
N VAL A 91 -9.05 -1.67 3.78
CA VAL A 91 -9.51 -2.92 3.16
C VAL A 91 -9.73 -4.01 4.20
N THR A 92 -8.91 -4.09 5.27
CA THR A 92 -9.13 -5.09 6.35
C THR A 92 -10.51 -5.03 6.99
N LYS A 93 -11.22 -3.90 6.87
CA LYS A 93 -12.53 -3.63 7.47
C LYS A 93 -13.69 -3.75 6.48
N LEU A 94 -13.41 -3.92 5.19
CA LEU A 94 -14.44 -3.91 4.16
C LEU A 94 -15.09 -5.28 3.99
N PRO A 95 -16.41 -5.36 3.90
CA PRO A 95 -17.11 -6.60 3.63
C PRO A 95 -16.94 -7.02 2.16
N LYS A 96 -17.28 -8.26 1.86
CA LYS A 96 -17.30 -8.79 0.50
C LYS A 96 -18.10 -7.90 -0.46
N GLY A 97 -17.56 -7.68 -1.65
CA GLY A 97 -18.21 -6.88 -2.69
C GLY A 97 -18.09 -5.37 -2.49
N VAL A 98 -17.35 -4.91 -1.50
CA VAL A 98 -17.07 -3.49 -1.23
C VAL A 98 -15.58 -3.23 -1.44
N ALA A 99 -15.27 -2.13 -2.10
CA ALA A 99 -13.91 -1.68 -2.36
C ALA A 99 -13.71 -0.23 -1.90
N CYS A 100 -12.47 0.21 -1.87
CA CYS A 100 -12.14 1.61 -1.64
C CYS A 100 -11.10 2.11 -2.63
N THR A 101 -11.06 3.43 -2.80
CA THR A 101 -10.03 4.13 -3.58
C THR A 101 -9.64 5.43 -2.90
N THR A 102 -8.38 5.83 -3.03
CA THR A 102 -7.84 7.05 -2.45
C THR A 102 -8.50 8.29 -3.06
N ILE A 103 -9.01 9.19 -2.21
CA ILE A 103 -9.51 10.52 -2.60
C ILE A 103 -8.41 11.56 -2.43
N ASP A 104 -7.72 11.52 -1.29
CA ASP A 104 -6.60 12.39 -0.97
C ASP A 104 -5.50 11.64 -0.25
N LEU A 105 -4.28 12.16 -0.34
CA LEU A 105 -3.12 11.69 0.41
C LEU A 105 -2.35 12.91 0.90
N GLN A 106 -2.34 13.14 2.20
CA GLN A 106 -1.58 14.21 2.81
C GLN A 106 -0.35 13.65 3.49
N MET A 107 0.83 14.12 3.07
CA MET A 107 2.10 13.60 3.54
C MET A 107 3.01 14.68 4.11
N ARG A 108 3.79 14.32 5.13
CA ARG A 108 4.89 15.12 5.66
C ARG A 108 6.15 14.28 5.73
N PHE A 109 7.20 14.79 5.10
CA PHE A 109 8.54 14.16 5.10
C PHE A 109 9.37 14.79 6.22
N PHE A 110 9.77 14.01 7.18
CA PHE A 110 10.55 14.48 8.33
C PHE A 110 12.06 14.31 8.11
N ARG A 111 12.44 13.27 7.34
CA ARG A 111 13.83 12.91 7.08
C ARG A 111 13.99 12.33 5.69
N PRO A 112 15.15 12.56 5.04
CA PRO A 112 15.48 11.86 3.81
C PRO A 112 15.70 10.36 4.09
N ALA A 113 15.05 9.50 3.32
CA ALA A 113 15.37 8.09 3.29
C ALA A 113 16.52 7.84 2.30
N ARG A 114 17.50 7.00 2.69
CA ARG A 114 18.70 6.66 1.91
C ARG A 114 18.83 5.15 1.80
N LEU A 115 19.72 4.67 0.93
CA LEU A 115 20.04 3.23 0.83
C LEU A 115 20.49 2.65 2.19
N SER A 116 21.19 3.45 2.99
CA SER A 116 21.61 3.06 4.35
C SER A 116 20.46 2.92 5.35
N ALA A 117 19.22 3.18 4.96
CA ALA A 117 18.06 2.86 5.80
C ALA A 117 17.82 1.35 5.93
N GLU A 118 18.41 0.55 5.01
CA GLU A 118 18.34 -0.91 4.94
C GLU A 118 16.93 -1.47 4.76
N LEU A 119 16.02 -1.08 5.62
CA LEU A 119 14.60 -1.45 5.58
C LEU A 119 13.75 -0.22 5.93
N LEU A 120 12.68 -0.04 5.20
CA LEU A 120 11.60 0.89 5.53
C LEU A 120 10.37 0.08 5.89
N THR A 121 9.72 0.46 6.98
CA THR A 121 8.46 -0.12 7.44
C THR A 121 7.37 0.93 7.38
N ALA A 122 6.33 0.67 6.61
CA ALA A 122 5.12 1.48 6.54
C ALA A 122 4.02 0.82 7.36
N ARG A 123 3.59 1.46 8.44
CA ARG A 123 2.47 1.03 9.27
C ARG A 123 1.32 2.00 9.12
N ALA A 124 0.13 1.48 8.88
CA ALA A 124 -1.09 2.27 8.76
C ALA A 124 -2.23 1.67 9.58
N GLU A 125 -3.12 2.53 10.04
CA GLU A 125 -4.30 2.17 10.82
C GLU A 125 -5.53 2.97 10.38
N VAL A 126 -6.68 2.39 10.60
CA VAL A 126 -7.97 3.00 10.33
C VAL A 126 -8.34 3.93 11.47
N LEU A 127 -8.65 5.19 11.14
CA LEU A 127 -9.20 6.18 12.05
C LEU A 127 -10.75 6.14 12.08
N HIS A 128 -11.34 5.91 10.91
CA HIS A 128 -12.80 5.90 10.74
C HIS A 128 -13.22 5.03 9.56
N VAL A 129 -14.33 4.31 9.70
CA VAL A 129 -15.02 3.60 8.63
C VAL A 129 -16.48 4.05 8.60
N GLY A 130 -16.85 4.79 7.56
CA GLY A 130 -18.24 5.12 7.26
C GLY A 130 -18.82 4.24 6.15
N THR A 131 -19.97 4.60 5.65
CA THR A 131 -20.64 3.88 4.55
C THR A 131 -20.07 4.23 3.17
N THR A 132 -19.57 5.46 3.00
CA THR A 132 -19.07 5.99 1.71
C THR A 132 -17.67 6.57 1.82
N LEU A 133 -17.17 6.76 3.04
CA LEU A 133 -15.86 7.35 3.31
C LEU A 133 -15.16 6.59 4.43
N GLY A 134 -13.88 6.32 4.24
CA GLY A 134 -12.94 5.88 5.27
C GLY A 134 -11.85 6.92 5.48
N ALA A 135 -11.26 6.95 6.68
CA ALA A 135 -10.10 7.76 7.02
C ALA A 135 -9.02 6.88 7.66
N THR A 136 -7.79 7.07 7.23
CA THR A 136 -6.63 6.31 7.70
C THR A 136 -5.47 7.22 8.06
N SER A 137 -4.58 6.75 8.95
CA SER A 137 -3.33 7.40 9.28
C SER A 137 -2.19 6.38 9.27
N GLY A 138 -0.99 6.83 8.96
CA GLY A 138 0.16 5.93 8.93
C GLY A 138 1.48 6.67 8.91
N GLU A 139 2.54 5.89 9.07
CA GLU A 139 3.91 6.40 9.07
C GLU A 139 4.87 5.43 8.39
N ILE A 140 5.96 5.97 7.86
CA ILE A 140 7.11 5.18 7.42
C ILE A 140 8.24 5.41 8.41
N ARG A 141 8.86 4.33 8.88
CA ARG A 141 10.03 4.32 9.73
C ARG A 141 11.21 3.62 9.06
N ASP A 142 12.42 4.00 9.42
CA ASP A 142 13.63 3.27 9.04
C ASP A 142 13.92 2.13 10.05
N ALA A 143 14.93 1.30 9.74
CA ALA A 143 15.37 0.19 10.60
C ALA A 143 15.80 0.59 12.02
N LYS A 144 16.04 1.88 12.25
CA LYS A 144 16.35 2.44 13.60
C LYS A 144 15.11 2.98 14.31
N GLY A 145 13.93 2.78 13.75
CA GLY A 145 12.64 3.26 14.29
C GLY A 145 12.42 4.77 14.10
N ARG A 146 13.25 5.47 13.32
CA ARG A 146 13.10 6.92 13.12
C ARG A 146 12.01 7.19 12.09
N ALA A 147 11.07 8.08 12.41
CA ALA A 147 10.00 8.47 11.48
C ALA A 147 10.59 9.20 10.25
N ILE A 148 10.27 8.71 9.08
CA ILE A 148 10.63 9.26 7.76
C ILE A 148 9.47 10.06 7.19
N VAL A 149 8.27 9.47 7.21
CA VAL A 149 7.03 10.05 6.71
C VAL A 149 5.93 9.84 7.73
N HIS A 150 5.02 10.81 7.82
CA HIS A 150 3.68 10.62 8.36
C HIS A 150 2.67 11.01 7.30
N ALA A 151 1.56 10.27 7.21
CA ALA A 151 0.52 10.51 6.22
C ALA A 151 -0.88 10.23 6.79
N THR A 152 -1.87 10.90 6.21
CA THR A 152 -3.29 10.63 6.37
C THR A 152 -3.94 10.55 5.01
N SER A 153 -5.01 9.77 4.90
CA SER A 153 -5.75 9.61 3.66
C SER A 153 -7.24 9.51 3.95
N SER A 154 -8.02 10.12 3.05
CA SER A 154 -9.45 9.86 2.91
C SER A 154 -9.67 8.93 1.72
N LEU A 155 -10.51 7.92 1.88
CA LEU A 155 -10.78 6.92 0.87
C LEU A 155 -12.29 6.83 0.61
N ALA A 156 -12.69 6.88 -0.67
CA ALA A 156 -14.06 6.56 -1.04
C ALA A 156 -14.31 5.06 -0.85
N ILE A 157 -15.47 4.73 -0.29
CA ILE A 157 -15.96 3.36 -0.13
C ILE A 157 -17.19 3.22 -1.01
N ALA A 158 -17.19 2.21 -1.87
CA ALA A 158 -18.32 1.93 -2.76
C ALA A 158 -18.40 0.44 -3.09
N PRO A 159 -19.53 -0.02 -3.68
CA PRO A 159 -19.59 -1.35 -4.27
C PRO A 159 -18.43 -1.56 -5.24
N ALA A 160 -17.73 -2.68 -5.12
CA ALA A 160 -16.54 -2.96 -5.93
C ALA A 160 -16.85 -2.89 -7.45
N ALA A 161 -18.04 -3.32 -7.87
CA ALA A 161 -18.48 -3.20 -9.25
C ALA A 161 -18.52 -1.75 -9.78
N ALA A 162 -18.80 -0.77 -8.92
CA ALA A 162 -18.84 0.63 -9.31
C ALA A 162 -17.43 1.24 -9.48
N LEU A 163 -16.47 0.80 -8.65
CA LEU A 163 -15.08 1.30 -8.72
C LEU A 163 -14.22 0.60 -9.76
N LEU A 164 -14.56 -0.63 -10.14
CA LEU A 164 -13.73 -1.48 -11.00
C LEU A 164 -14.25 -1.58 -12.45
N ASN A 165 -15.46 -1.11 -12.72
CA ASN A 165 -16.09 -1.18 -14.07
C ASN A 165 -15.79 0.03 -14.98
N GLU A 166 -14.95 0.97 -14.58
CA GLU A 166 -14.50 2.06 -15.48
C GLU A 166 -13.41 1.60 -16.46
N ARG A 167 -13.54 0.41 -17.03
CA ARG A 167 -12.83 -0.01 -18.24
C ARG A 167 -13.81 0.04 -19.40
N ALA A 168 -14.12 1.22 -19.84
CA ALA A 168 -14.61 1.45 -21.19
C ALA A 168 -13.45 1.94 -22.05
#